data_0e8039eb690fde811f822e6fb0704b62
#
_entry.id   0e8039eb690fde811f822e6fb0704b62
#
_cell.length_a   1.000
_cell.length_b   1.000
_cell.length_c   1.000
_cell.angle_alpha   90.00
_cell.angle_beta   90.00
_cell.angle_gamma   90.00
#
_symmetry.space_group_name_H-M   'P 1'
#
loop_
_entity.id
_entity.type
_entity.pdbx_description
1 polymer ?
#
loop_
_entity_poly.entity_id
_entity_poly.type
_entity_poly.pdbx_seq_one_letter_code
_entity_poly.pdbx_strand_id
1 'polypeptide(L)'
;MDQSTRQYIAIDLKSFYASVECVERGLDPLDTNLVVADASRTSKTICLAVSPSLKRLGLGGRPRLFEVEQKVREANRVRAARHRCGGRSYSAARLDSDDSLAIDYIVAPPHMAHYIDYSSRIYSIYLRHVSPDDMHVYSIDEVFIDATDYLR
;
A
#
# COMPACT_ATOMS: atom_id res chain seq x y z
N MET A 1 -15.70 -8.48 -41.77
CA MET A 1 -15.72 -7.46 -40.71
C MET A 1 -14.83 -7.97 -39.60
N ASP A 2 -13.63 -7.44 -39.56
CA ASP A 2 -12.67 -7.79 -38.51
C ASP A 2 -13.18 -7.17 -37.21
N GLN A 3 -13.79 -7.96 -36.34
CA GLN A 3 -14.07 -7.54 -34.97
C GLN A 3 -12.73 -7.54 -34.23
N SER A 4 -11.96 -6.48 -34.43
CA SER A 4 -10.76 -6.30 -33.60
C SER A 4 -11.18 -6.28 -32.15
N THR A 5 -10.82 -7.33 -31.45
CA THR A 5 -11.05 -7.45 -30.00
C THR A 5 -10.39 -6.26 -29.31
N ARG A 6 -11.17 -5.42 -28.64
CA ARG A 6 -10.62 -4.32 -27.85
C ARG A 6 -9.83 -4.86 -26.67
N GLN A 7 -8.70 -4.24 -26.41
CA GLN A 7 -7.81 -4.62 -25.33
C GLN A 7 -7.63 -3.45 -24.36
N TYR A 8 -7.80 -3.74 -23.08
CA TYR A 8 -7.75 -2.72 -22.03
C TYR A 8 -6.70 -3.11 -20.98
N ILE A 9 -6.04 -2.10 -20.42
CA ILE A 9 -5.12 -2.26 -19.29
C ILE A 9 -5.67 -1.42 -18.14
N ALA A 10 -5.87 -2.06 -16.99
CA ALA A 10 -6.17 -1.41 -15.74
C ALA A 10 -4.92 -1.38 -14.88
N ILE A 11 -4.53 -0.19 -14.41
CA ILE A 11 -3.40 -0.01 -13.49
C ILE A 11 -3.95 0.50 -12.18
N ASP A 12 -3.75 -0.27 -11.12
CA ASP A 12 -4.06 0.08 -9.74
C ASP A 12 -2.75 0.08 -8.94
N LEU A 13 -2.40 1.23 -8.39
CA LEU A 13 -1.17 1.38 -7.61
C LEU A 13 -1.38 0.80 -6.21
N LYS A 14 -0.77 -0.33 -5.97
CA LYS A 14 -0.93 -1.12 -4.75
C LYS A 14 -0.56 -0.35 -3.49
N SER A 15 -1.53 -0.23 -2.58
CA SER A 15 -1.33 0.45 -1.29
C SER A 15 -0.70 1.83 -1.44
N PHE A 16 -1.21 2.62 -2.38
CA PHE A 16 -0.53 3.80 -2.93
C PHE A 16 -0.07 4.78 -1.85
N TYR A 17 -0.94 5.19 -0.94
CA TYR A 17 -0.57 6.17 0.10
C TYR A 17 0.50 5.61 1.04
N ALA A 18 0.38 4.35 1.42
CA ALA A 18 1.39 3.70 2.25
C ALA A 18 2.73 3.58 1.53
N SER A 19 2.71 3.29 0.22
CA SER A 19 3.93 3.23 -0.60
C SER A 19 4.61 4.58 -0.71
N VAL A 20 3.87 5.67 -0.89
CA VAL A 20 4.41 7.04 -0.90
C VAL A 20 5.07 7.35 0.44
N GLU A 21 4.41 7.05 1.54
CA GLU A 21 4.96 7.31 2.88
C GLU A 21 6.25 6.51 3.15
N CYS A 22 6.33 5.27 2.67
CA CYS A 22 7.56 4.49 2.76
C CYS A 22 8.70 5.13 1.95
N VAL A 23 8.44 5.50 0.70
CA VAL A 23 9.44 6.13 -0.18
C VAL A 23 9.95 7.45 0.41
N GLU A 24 9.07 8.27 0.95
CA GLU A 24 9.44 9.55 1.59
C GLU A 24 10.34 9.34 2.82
N ARG A 25 10.26 8.17 3.46
CA ARG A 25 11.10 7.80 4.60
C ARG A 25 12.36 7.01 4.22
N GLY A 26 12.57 6.77 2.92
CA GLY A 26 13.68 5.93 2.43
C GLY A 26 13.52 4.46 2.78
N LEU A 27 12.27 3.99 2.93
CA LEU A 27 11.94 2.61 3.26
C LEU A 27 11.35 1.88 2.06
N ASP A 28 11.53 0.56 2.01
CA ASP A 28 10.97 -0.29 0.95
C ASP A 28 9.46 -0.50 1.18
N PRO A 29 8.60 -0.06 0.24
CA PRO A 29 7.14 -0.25 0.36
C PRO A 29 6.69 -1.70 0.46
N LEU A 30 7.48 -2.64 -0.05
CA LEU A 30 7.14 -4.07 -0.05
C LEU A 30 7.61 -4.78 1.23
N ASP A 31 8.52 -4.18 1.99
CA ASP A 31 9.08 -4.76 3.21
C ASP A 31 8.55 -4.13 4.50
N THR A 32 8.17 -2.85 4.45
CA THR A 32 7.88 -2.07 5.65
C THR A 32 6.43 -2.18 6.07
N ASN A 33 6.21 -2.49 7.35
CA ASN A 33 4.88 -2.43 7.98
C ASN A 33 4.52 -0.97 8.27
N LEU A 34 3.54 -0.44 7.55
CA LEU A 34 3.11 0.94 7.68
C LEU A 34 1.62 1.07 7.37
N VAL A 35 0.93 1.90 8.16
CA VAL A 35 -0.44 2.33 7.88
C VAL A 35 -0.49 3.85 7.76
N VAL A 36 -1.41 4.35 6.94
CA VAL A 36 -1.72 5.78 6.84
C VAL A 36 -3.03 6.04 7.58
N ALA A 37 -2.96 6.73 8.68
CA ALA A 37 -4.11 7.04 9.53
C ALA A 37 -3.87 8.29 10.37
N ASP A 38 -4.94 9.02 10.66
CA ASP A 38 -4.90 10.15 11.59
C ASP A 38 -5.10 9.65 13.04
N ALA A 39 -4.01 9.24 13.67
CA ALA A 39 -4.01 8.74 15.03
C ALA A 39 -4.35 9.82 16.09
N SER A 40 -4.34 11.12 15.72
CA SER A 40 -4.70 12.21 16.62
C SER A 40 -6.20 12.24 16.95
N ARG A 41 -7.02 11.59 16.14
CA ARG A 41 -8.47 11.52 16.36
C ARG A 41 -8.83 10.46 17.39
N THR A 42 -8.93 9.22 16.97
CA THR A 42 -9.21 8.06 17.84
C THR A 42 -8.70 6.78 17.17
N SER A 43 -8.56 5.70 17.94
CA SER A 43 -8.25 4.37 17.39
C SER A 43 -9.34 3.79 16.48
N LYS A 44 -10.54 4.40 16.48
CA LYS A 44 -11.64 4.05 15.56
C LYS A 44 -11.50 4.66 14.18
N THR A 45 -10.50 5.53 13.96
CA THR A 45 -10.23 6.12 12.65
C THR A 45 -9.94 5.05 11.59
N ILE A 46 -10.39 5.31 10.37
CA ILE A 46 -10.15 4.40 9.26
C ILE A 46 -8.73 4.63 8.73
N CYS A 47 -8.00 3.54 8.51
CA CYS A 47 -6.74 3.60 7.79
C CYS A 47 -7.00 3.85 6.31
N LEU A 48 -6.39 4.90 5.76
CA LEU A 48 -6.52 5.23 4.33
C LEU A 48 -5.73 4.28 3.45
N ALA A 49 -4.67 3.69 3.98
CA ALA A 49 -3.87 2.67 3.32
C ALA A 49 -3.14 1.81 4.34
N VAL A 50 -2.85 0.58 3.93
CA VAL A 50 -2.07 -0.40 4.69
C VAL A 50 -1.01 -0.98 3.76
N SER A 51 0.24 -1.06 4.20
CA SER A 51 1.32 -1.62 3.39
C SER A 51 1.08 -3.11 3.06
N PRO A 52 1.62 -3.60 1.94
CA PRO A 52 1.44 -5.00 1.54
C PRO A 52 1.91 -6.01 2.58
N SER A 53 3.04 -5.74 3.24
CA SER A 53 3.58 -6.63 4.28
C SER A 53 2.65 -6.75 5.48
N LEU A 54 2.03 -5.65 5.88
CA LEU A 54 1.10 -5.63 7.01
C LEU A 54 -0.27 -6.26 6.66
N LYS A 55 -0.70 -6.16 5.41
CA LYS A 55 -1.92 -6.84 4.92
C LYS A 55 -1.86 -8.35 5.07
N ARG A 56 -0.68 -8.95 5.09
CA ARG A 56 -0.51 -10.40 5.29
C ARG A 56 -1.03 -10.89 6.64
N LEU A 57 -1.26 -10.01 7.60
CA LEU A 57 -1.87 -10.34 8.88
C LEU A 57 -3.39 -10.58 8.79
N GLY A 58 -3.97 -10.52 7.61
CA GLY A 58 -5.40 -10.72 7.39
C GLY A 58 -6.22 -9.44 7.53
N LEU A 59 -5.61 -8.29 7.31
CA LEU A 59 -6.31 -7.00 7.32
C LEU A 59 -7.04 -6.75 6.01
N GLY A 60 -8.25 -6.22 6.10
CA GLY A 60 -9.02 -5.77 4.94
C GLY A 60 -8.44 -4.53 4.27
N GLY A 61 -9.10 -4.05 3.20
CA GLY A 61 -8.60 -2.92 2.41
C GLY A 61 -8.52 -1.60 3.15
N ARG A 62 -9.48 -1.33 4.05
CA ARG A 62 -9.54 -0.11 4.88
C ARG A 62 -9.94 -0.46 6.31
N PRO A 63 -9.05 -1.08 7.09
CA PRO A 63 -9.34 -1.40 8.48
C PRO A 63 -9.37 -0.13 9.32
N ARG A 64 -10.03 -0.21 10.47
CA ARG A 64 -9.86 0.81 11.51
C ARG A 64 -8.54 0.59 12.24
N LEU A 65 -7.97 1.65 12.78
CA LEU A 65 -6.67 1.57 13.45
C LEU A 65 -6.66 0.54 14.59
N PHE A 66 -7.74 0.44 15.37
CA PHE A 66 -7.81 -0.56 16.44
C PHE A 66 -7.78 -2.01 15.91
N GLU A 67 -8.29 -2.25 14.70
CA GLU A 67 -8.24 -3.58 14.07
C GLU A 67 -6.79 -3.96 13.72
N VAL A 68 -6.01 -2.99 13.25
CA VAL A 68 -4.56 -3.17 13.02
C VAL A 68 -3.85 -3.49 14.33
N GLU A 69 -4.10 -2.71 15.36
CA GLU A 69 -3.53 -2.93 16.71
C GLU A 69 -3.86 -4.33 17.23
N GLN A 70 -5.11 -4.75 17.07
CA GLN A 70 -5.57 -6.06 17.52
C GLN A 70 -4.90 -7.20 16.76
N LYS A 71 -4.82 -7.12 15.44
CA LYS A 71 -4.15 -8.13 14.60
C LYS A 71 -2.68 -8.26 14.91
N VAL A 72 -2.00 -7.15 15.10
CA VAL A 72 -0.58 -7.13 15.48
C VAL A 72 -0.40 -7.75 16.88
N ARG A 73 -1.27 -7.42 17.82
CA ARG A 73 -1.23 -7.99 19.18
C ARG A 73 -1.44 -9.50 19.17
N GLU A 74 -2.40 -10.01 18.39
CA GLU A 74 -2.65 -11.44 18.22
C GLU A 74 -1.43 -12.15 17.62
N ALA A 75 -0.86 -11.60 16.55
CA ALA A 75 0.33 -12.16 15.90
C ALA A 75 1.54 -12.18 16.84
N ASN A 76 1.73 -11.11 17.63
CA ASN A 76 2.79 -11.03 18.60
C ASN A 76 2.59 -12.02 19.77
N ARG A 77 1.36 -12.30 20.14
CA ARG A 77 1.07 -13.34 21.15
C ARG A 77 1.51 -14.72 20.66
N VAL A 78 1.24 -15.04 19.40
CA VAL A 78 1.72 -16.30 18.80
C VAL A 78 3.24 -16.38 18.75
N ARG A 79 3.90 -15.29 18.37
CA ARG A 79 5.37 -15.22 18.32
C ARG A 79 5.99 -15.36 19.72
N ALA A 80 5.44 -14.68 20.71
CA ALA A 80 5.92 -14.73 22.09
C ALA A 80 5.77 -16.11 22.74
N ALA A 81 4.79 -16.89 22.31
CA ALA A 81 4.59 -18.27 22.79
C ALA A 81 5.71 -19.23 22.34
N ARG A 82 6.41 -18.89 21.26
CA ARG A 82 7.49 -19.71 20.68
C ARG A 82 8.87 -19.26 21.11
N HIS A 83 9.08 -17.96 21.22
CA HIS A 83 10.40 -17.37 21.48
C HIS A 83 10.33 -16.19 22.44
N ARG A 84 11.39 -16.02 23.23
CA ARG A 84 11.55 -14.85 24.10
C ARG A 84 11.73 -13.60 23.22
N CYS A 85 11.03 -12.52 23.57
CA CYS A 85 11.11 -11.26 22.80
C CYS A 85 12.53 -10.68 22.86
N GLY A 86 13.17 -10.56 21.69
CA GLY A 86 14.51 -10.00 21.50
C GLY A 86 14.50 -8.60 20.88
N GLY A 87 13.36 -7.92 20.88
CA GLY A 87 13.21 -6.59 20.29
C GLY A 87 11.98 -6.50 19.38
N ARG A 88 11.92 -5.45 18.56
CA ARG A 88 10.81 -5.17 17.64
C ARG A 88 11.33 -4.78 16.28
N SER A 89 10.55 -5.05 15.23
CA SER A 89 10.87 -4.62 13.88
C SER A 89 9.61 -4.36 13.06
N TYR A 90 9.64 -3.34 12.22
CA TYR A 90 8.64 -3.08 11.19
C TYR A 90 9.07 -3.59 9.80
N SER A 91 10.19 -4.31 9.70
CA SER A 91 10.66 -4.93 8.45
C SER A 91 10.18 -6.36 8.36
N ALA A 92 9.42 -6.69 7.31
CA ALA A 92 8.93 -8.05 7.07
C ALA A 92 10.08 -9.05 6.92
N ALA A 93 11.15 -8.68 6.20
CA ALA A 93 12.31 -9.54 6.00
C ALA A 93 13.01 -9.89 7.32
N ARG A 94 13.16 -8.90 8.20
CA ARG A 94 13.75 -9.14 9.53
C ARG A 94 12.86 -10.00 10.40
N LEU A 95 11.54 -9.78 10.37
CA LEU A 95 10.59 -10.58 11.13
C LEU A 95 10.54 -12.04 10.65
N ASP A 96 10.67 -12.26 9.33
CA ASP A 96 10.73 -13.60 8.75
C ASP A 96 12.02 -14.34 9.09
N SER A 97 13.13 -13.63 9.25
CA SER A 97 14.45 -14.21 9.56
C SER A 97 14.74 -14.34 11.06
N ASP A 98 14.02 -13.65 11.92
CA ASP A 98 14.24 -13.64 13.37
C ASP A 98 12.92 -13.69 14.15
N ASP A 99 12.54 -14.89 14.57
CA ASP A 99 11.30 -15.15 15.31
C ASP A 99 11.28 -14.52 16.71
N SER A 100 12.43 -14.08 17.23
CA SER A 100 12.50 -13.41 18.54
C SER A 100 12.00 -11.97 18.49
N LEU A 101 11.87 -11.38 17.30
CA LEU A 101 11.39 -10.01 17.13
C LEU A 101 9.86 -9.94 17.19
N ALA A 102 9.34 -8.96 17.93
CA ALA A 102 7.93 -8.62 17.89
C ALA A 102 7.63 -7.76 16.66
N ILE A 103 6.43 -7.94 16.10
CA ILE A 103 5.95 -7.14 14.98
C ILE A 103 5.68 -5.72 15.46
N ASP A 104 6.25 -4.75 14.76
CA ASP A 104 5.97 -3.34 14.90
C ASP A 104 5.47 -2.78 13.57
N TYR A 105 4.93 -1.57 13.59
CA TYR A 105 4.49 -0.87 12.39
C TYR A 105 4.52 0.64 12.62
N ILE A 106 4.62 1.38 11.52
CA ILE A 106 4.62 2.84 11.52
C ILE A 106 3.19 3.32 11.27
N VAL A 107 2.73 4.29 12.05
CA VAL A 107 1.48 5.02 11.79
C VAL A 107 1.85 6.37 11.22
N ALA A 108 1.64 6.55 9.91
CA ALA A 108 1.94 7.78 9.19
C ALA A 108 0.67 8.64 9.10
N PRO A 109 0.72 9.92 9.50
CA PRO A 109 -0.40 10.83 9.24
C PRO A 109 -0.56 11.05 7.74
N PRO A 110 -1.79 11.30 7.24
CA PRO A 110 -2.01 11.53 5.83
C PRO A 110 -1.32 12.80 5.31
N HIS A 111 -0.73 12.72 4.12
CA HIS A 111 -0.10 13.84 3.42
C HIS A 111 -0.63 13.91 1.98
N MET A 112 -1.86 14.38 1.80
CA MET A 112 -2.56 14.37 0.52
C MET A 112 -1.81 15.11 -0.60
N ALA A 113 -1.11 16.19 -0.28
CA ALA A 113 -0.31 16.93 -1.26
C ALA A 113 0.80 16.08 -1.86
N HIS A 114 1.47 15.26 -1.05
CA HIS A 114 2.47 14.29 -1.54
C HIS A 114 1.85 13.24 -2.45
N TYR A 115 0.68 12.72 -2.09
CA TYR A 115 0.02 11.68 -2.88
C TYR A 115 -0.42 12.21 -4.25
N ILE A 116 -0.95 13.43 -4.29
CA ILE A 116 -1.32 14.10 -5.54
C ILE A 116 -0.09 14.35 -6.41
N ASP A 117 1.02 14.80 -5.83
CA ASP A 117 2.28 15.03 -6.55
C ASP A 117 2.83 13.74 -7.17
N TYR A 118 2.89 12.64 -6.41
CA TYR A 118 3.32 11.34 -6.93
C TYR A 118 2.38 10.82 -8.00
N SER A 119 1.07 10.94 -7.81
CA SER A 119 0.08 10.56 -8.80
C SER A 119 0.26 11.32 -10.11
N SER A 120 0.46 12.62 -10.04
CA SER A 120 0.69 13.47 -11.22
C SER A 120 1.97 13.08 -11.97
N ARG A 121 3.03 12.77 -11.25
CA ARG A 121 4.30 12.31 -11.86
C ARG A 121 4.13 10.95 -12.54
N ILE A 122 3.42 10.03 -11.94
CA ILE A 122 3.14 8.71 -12.53
C ILE A 122 2.25 8.85 -13.76
N TYR A 123 1.21 9.68 -13.69
CA TYR A 123 0.33 9.98 -14.82
C TYR A 123 1.11 10.56 -16.02
N SER A 124 2.07 11.45 -15.75
CA SER A 124 2.93 12.02 -16.78
C SER A 124 3.77 10.94 -17.50
N ILE A 125 4.15 9.88 -16.80
CA ILE A 125 4.83 8.73 -17.42
C ILE A 125 3.90 8.00 -18.37
N TYR A 126 2.64 7.76 -18.00
CA TYR A 126 1.67 7.11 -18.87
C TYR A 126 1.44 7.93 -20.16
N LEU A 127 1.38 9.25 -20.07
CA LEU A 127 1.22 10.16 -21.21
C LEU A 127 2.37 10.11 -22.22
N ARG A 128 3.52 9.59 -21.84
CA ARG A 128 4.63 9.36 -22.79
C ARG A 128 4.37 8.19 -23.74
N HIS A 129 3.48 7.29 -23.37
CA HIS A 129 3.22 6.04 -24.06
C HIS A 129 1.85 5.94 -24.67
N VAL A 130 0.87 6.68 -24.12
CA VAL A 130 -0.55 6.58 -24.47
C VAL A 130 -1.14 7.98 -24.61
N SER A 131 -2.04 8.16 -25.60
CA SER A 131 -2.79 9.39 -25.77
C SER A 131 -3.74 9.63 -24.58
N PRO A 132 -3.94 10.88 -24.15
CA PRO A 132 -4.93 11.20 -23.12
C PRO A 132 -6.35 10.73 -23.47
N ASP A 133 -6.69 10.68 -24.77
CA ASP A 133 -8.01 10.24 -25.25
C ASP A 133 -8.27 8.75 -25.00
N ASP A 134 -7.20 7.96 -24.86
CA ASP A 134 -7.25 6.53 -24.62
C ASP A 134 -7.14 6.19 -23.11
N MET A 135 -7.08 7.20 -22.26
CA MET A 135 -6.96 7.03 -20.80
C MET A 135 -8.19 7.52 -20.08
N HIS A 136 -8.60 6.77 -19.07
CA HIS A 136 -9.59 7.19 -18.08
C HIS A 136 -9.01 7.10 -16.68
N VAL A 137 -8.88 8.25 -16.02
CA VAL A 137 -8.40 8.33 -14.63
C VAL A 137 -9.60 8.21 -13.70
N TYR A 138 -9.72 7.06 -13.03
CA TYR A 138 -10.80 6.81 -12.06
C TYR A 138 -10.54 7.49 -10.72
N SER A 139 -9.30 7.49 -10.29
CA SER A 139 -8.90 8.04 -9.01
C SER A 139 -7.40 8.36 -9.03
N ILE A 140 -6.90 8.86 -7.92
CA ILE A 140 -5.48 9.21 -7.74
C ILE A 140 -4.52 8.03 -7.99
N ASP A 141 -4.99 6.79 -7.83
CA ASP A 141 -4.19 5.57 -7.94
C ASP A 141 -4.72 4.55 -8.96
N GLU A 142 -5.80 4.87 -9.68
CA GLU A 142 -6.43 3.95 -10.63
C GLU A 142 -6.57 4.59 -12.02
N VAL A 143 -6.04 3.93 -13.03
CA VAL A 143 -6.11 4.34 -14.44
C VAL A 143 -6.54 3.18 -15.30
N PHE A 144 -7.42 3.45 -16.27
CA PHE A 144 -7.88 2.50 -17.26
C PHE A 144 -7.44 2.99 -18.64
N ILE A 145 -6.80 2.12 -19.42
CA ILE A 145 -6.21 2.47 -20.71
C ILE A 145 -6.81 1.58 -21.80
N ASP A 146 -7.33 2.18 -22.89
CA ASP A 146 -7.62 1.46 -24.12
C ASP A 146 -6.30 1.23 -24.85
N ALA A 147 -5.79 0.02 -24.78
CA ALA A 147 -4.50 -0.36 -25.33
C ALA A 147 -4.61 -0.94 -26.77
N THR A 148 -5.80 -0.99 -27.34
CA THR A 148 -6.10 -1.67 -28.60
C THR A 148 -5.13 -1.27 -29.72
N ASP A 149 -4.89 0.02 -29.90
CA ASP A 149 -4.06 0.53 -31.00
C ASP A 149 -2.56 0.42 -30.72
N TYR A 150 -2.16 0.17 -29.48
CA TYR A 150 -0.75 0.09 -29.07
C TYR A 150 -0.21 -1.36 -29.03
N LEU A 151 -1.10 -2.35 -29.07
CA LEU A 151 -0.76 -3.78 -28.97
C LEU A 151 -0.90 -4.54 -30.31
N ARG A 152 -1.07 -3.81 -31.41
CA ARG A 152 -1.13 -4.37 -32.77
C ARG A 152 0.25 -4.62 -33.36
#